data_8b67cf174bba04d18f927e44565a6838
#
_entry.id   8b67cf174bba04d18f927e44565a6838
#
_cell.length_a   1.000
_cell.length_b   1.000
_cell.length_c   1.000
_cell.angle_alpha   90.00
_cell.angle_beta   90.00
_cell.angle_gamma   90.00
#
_symmetry.space_group_name_H-M   'P 1'
#
loop_
_entity.id
_entity.type
_entity.pdbx_description
1 polymer ?
#
loop_
_entity_poly.entity_id
_entity_poly.type
_entity_poly.pdbx_seq_one_letter_code
_entity_poly.pdbx_strand_id
1 'polypeptide(L)'
;LREMTDGRYELVRKEQGEDRRAQTGLDLNIIDYYYGSTFQRDVRTLSGGETFMASLCLALGLADEIQASAEGISPDALFIDEGFGSLDSETLYKAMRALSALAGGRTVGIISHVNELKERIERRIEVKRTPEGQSRIDVEL
;
A
#
# COMPACT_ATOMS: atom_id res chain seq x y z
N LEU A 1 2.61 8.34 2.12
CA LEU A 1 3.08 8.30 0.73
C LEU A 1 4.42 9.02 0.58
N ARG A 2 4.62 10.18 1.18
CA ARG A 2 5.89 10.92 1.11
C ARG A 2 7.09 10.08 1.56
N GLU A 3 6.96 9.32 2.63
CA GLU A 3 8.03 8.42 3.12
C GLU A 3 8.37 7.30 2.13
N MET A 4 7.37 6.74 1.45
CA MET A 4 7.56 5.68 0.46
C MET A 4 8.15 6.18 -0.86
N THR A 5 8.04 7.48 -1.13
CA THR A 5 8.44 8.09 -2.40
C THR A 5 9.56 9.13 -2.25
N ASP A 6 10.34 9.03 -1.16
CA ASP A 6 11.44 9.96 -0.84
C ASP A 6 11.01 11.44 -0.91
N GLY A 7 9.81 11.73 -0.44
CA GLY A 7 9.23 13.07 -0.43
C GLY A 7 8.62 13.54 -1.75
N ARG A 8 8.63 12.71 -2.80
CA ARG A 8 8.17 13.11 -4.13
C ARG A 8 6.67 13.32 -4.22
N TYR A 9 5.87 12.41 -3.64
CA TYR A 9 4.42 12.43 -3.82
C TYR A 9 3.65 12.68 -2.52
N GLU A 10 2.62 13.50 -2.62
CA GLU A 10 1.66 13.74 -1.55
C GLU A 10 0.23 13.64 -2.10
N LEU A 11 -0.61 12.85 -1.42
CA LEU A 11 -2.04 12.76 -1.74
C LEU A 11 -2.77 13.94 -1.13
N VAL A 12 -3.59 14.61 -1.94
CA VAL A 12 -4.43 15.70 -1.50
C VAL A 12 -5.85 15.50 -2.01
N ARG A 13 -6.80 15.95 -1.23
CA ARG A 13 -8.20 15.98 -1.68
C ARG A 13 -8.34 17.01 -2.78
N LYS A 14 -9.02 16.63 -3.87
CA LYS A 14 -9.37 17.57 -4.93
C LYS A 14 -10.29 18.66 -4.36
N GLU A 15 -9.86 19.91 -4.48
CA GLU A 15 -10.72 21.03 -4.11
C GLU A 15 -11.94 21.04 -5.03
N GLN A 16 -13.13 21.17 -4.43
CA GLN A 16 -14.38 21.25 -5.19
C GLN A 16 -14.36 22.54 -5.99
N GLY A 17 -14.43 22.43 -7.32
CA GLY A 17 -14.78 23.56 -8.15
C GLY A 17 -16.18 24.10 -7.76
N GLU A 18 -16.52 25.33 -8.14
CA GLU A 18 -17.72 26.06 -7.74
C GLU A 18 -19.06 25.34 -8.03
N ASP A 19 -19.04 24.20 -8.70
CA ASP A 19 -20.24 23.45 -9.07
C ASP A 19 -20.67 22.49 -7.94
N ARG A 20 -21.43 23.04 -6.98
CA ARG A 20 -22.02 22.33 -5.82
C ARG A 20 -22.97 21.18 -6.19
N ARG A 21 -23.27 20.96 -7.47
CA ARG A 21 -24.23 19.95 -7.96
C ARG A 21 -23.57 18.61 -8.29
N ALA A 22 -22.28 18.57 -8.52
CA ALA A 22 -21.57 17.33 -8.61
C ALA A 22 -21.25 16.85 -7.18
N GLN A 23 -21.90 15.79 -6.72
CA GLN A 23 -21.40 15.01 -5.58
C GLN A 23 -20.05 14.42 -6.00
N THR A 24 -19.03 15.27 -5.98
CA THR A 24 -17.65 14.81 -6.11
C THR A 24 -17.33 14.10 -4.81
N GLY A 25 -17.25 12.78 -4.89
CA GLY A 25 -16.88 11.94 -3.78
C GLY A 25 -15.48 12.26 -3.25
N LEU A 26 -14.78 11.28 -2.76
CA LEU A 26 -13.39 11.40 -2.33
C LEU A 26 -12.43 11.43 -3.54
N ASP A 27 -12.61 12.42 -4.43
CA ASP A 27 -11.68 12.62 -5.54
C ASP A 27 -10.34 13.10 -5.00
N LEU A 28 -9.27 12.43 -5.41
CA LEU A 28 -7.92 12.69 -4.98
C LEU A 28 -7.07 13.21 -6.13
N ASN A 29 -6.22 14.16 -5.80
CA ASN A 29 -5.10 14.60 -6.61
C ASN A 29 -3.79 14.18 -5.94
N ILE A 30 -2.72 14.24 -6.71
CA ILE A 30 -1.37 14.08 -6.21
C ILE A 30 -0.57 15.35 -6.48
N ILE A 31 0.18 15.80 -5.47
CA ILE A 31 1.22 16.79 -5.63
C ILE A 31 2.50 16.06 -6.00
N ASP A 32 3.11 16.40 -7.13
CA ASP A 32 4.41 15.87 -7.54
C ASP A 32 5.48 16.95 -7.32
N TYR A 33 6.23 16.80 -6.23
CA TYR A 33 7.25 17.78 -5.82
C TYR A 33 8.44 17.85 -6.78
N TYR A 34 8.58 16.89 -7.69
CA TYR A 34 9.59 16.98 -8.76
C TYR A 34 9.33 18.18 -9.67
N TYR A 35 8.06 18.55 -9.86
CA TYR A 35 7.65 19.70 -10.69
C TYR A 35 7.32 20.94 -9.86
N GLY A 36 7.44 20.87 -8.53
CA GLY A 36 7.14 21.96 -7.60
C GLY A 36 5.90 21.71 -6.74
N SER A 37 5.82 22.37 -5.59
CA SER A 37 4.79 22.15 -4.57
C SER A 37 3.37 22.52 -4.99
N THR A 38 3.20 23.24 -6.09
CA THR A 38 1.90 23.66 -6.61
C THR A 38 1.40 22.82 -7.78
N PHE A 39 2.25 21.89 -8.27
CA PHE A 39 1.87 21.04 -9.39
C PHE A 39 1.00 19.88 -8.90
N GLN A 40 -0.29 19.97 -9.20
CA GLN A 40 -1.24 18.92 -8.89
C GLN A 40 -1.68 18.20 -10.16
N ARG A 41 -1.81 16.89 -10.08
CA ARG A 41 -2.36 16.05 -11.15
C ARG A 41 -3.32 15.01 -10.59
N ASP A 42 -4.19 14.51 -11.44
CA ASP A 42 -5.15 13.48 -11.08
C ASP A 42 -4.42 12.17 -10.70
N VAL A 43 -4.84 11.49 -9.63
CA VAL A 43 -4.25 10.21 -9.20
C VAL A 43 -4.29 9.13 -10.28
N ARG A 44 -5.22 9.21 -11.23
CA ARG A 44 -5.32 8.28 -12.37
C ARG A 44 -4.15 8.37 -13.33
N THR A 45 -3.30 9.38 -13.21
CA THR A 45 -2.08 9.54 -14.01
C THR A 45 -0.86 8.84 -13.41
N LEU A 46 -1.01 8.21 -12.24
CA LEU A 46 0.03 7.43 -11.61
C LEU A 46 0.31 6.13 -12.38
N SER A 47 1.56 5.69 -12.37
CA SER A 47 1.94 4.36 -12.84
C SER A 47 1.34 3.26 -11.94
N GLY A 48 1.37 2.00 -12.38
CA GLY A 48 0.86 0.89 -11.57
C GLY A 48 1.52 0.79 -10.19
N GLY A 49 2.84 0.92 -10.13
CA GLY A 49 3.58 0.90 -8.86
C GLY A 49 3.25 2.09 -7.95
N GLU A 50 3.18 3.31 -8.54
CA GLU A 50 2.80 4.51 -7.80
C GLU A 50 1.35 4.43 -7.28
N THR A 51 0.43 3.87 -8.08
CA THR A 51 -0.96 3.63 -7.69
C THR A 51 -1.04 2.65 -6.53
N PHE A 52 -0.27 1.55 -6.59
CA PHE A 52 -0.21 0.59 -5.50
C PHE A 52 0.28 1.24 -4.20
N MET A 53 1.37 2.01 -4.24
CA MET A 53 1.88 2.72 -3.07
C MET A 53 0.88 3.73 -2.50
N ALA A 54 0.18 4.47 -3.37
CA ALA A 54 -0.84 5.41 -2.95
C ALA A 54 -2.03 4.69 -2.26
N SER A 55 -2.48 3.56 -2.84
CA SER A 55 -3.55 2.74 -2.28
C SER A 55 -3.16 2.13 -0.93
N LEU A 56 -1.92 1.64 -0.82
CA LEU A 56 -1.37 1.10 0.42
C LEU A 56 -1.33 2.17 1.53
N CYS A 57 -0.87 3.37 1.21
CA CYS A 57 -0.87 4.49 2.16
C CYS A 57 -2.27 4.87 2.64
N LEU A 58 -3.25 4.87 1.73
CA LEU A 58 -4.65 5.15 2.08
C LEU A 58 -5.22 4.07 3.00
N ALA A 59 -4.95 2.79 2.70
CA ALA A 59 -5.40 1.67 3.54
C ALA A 59 -4.78 1.72 4.94
N LEU A 60 -3.48 2.02 5.04
CA LEU A 60 -2.80 2.16 6.33
C LEU A 60 -3.33 3.37 7.11
N GLY A 61 -3.51 4.52 6.46
CA GLY A 61 -4.06 5.71 7.09
C GLY A 61 -5.48 5.49 7.58
N LEU A 62 -6.32 4.77 6.83
CA LEU A 62 -7.66 4.40 7.25
C LEU A 62 -7.64 3.45 8.45
N ALA A 63 -6.74 2.46 8.46
CA ALA A 63 -6.58 1.55 9.58
C ALA A 63 -6.17 2.30 10.87
N ASP A 64 -5.29 3.28 10.76
CA ASP A 64 -4.86 4.12 11.87
C ASP A 64 -6.01 5.01 12.38
N GLU A 65 -6.81 5.59 11.48
CA GLU A 65 -7.98 6.41 11.84
C GLU A 65 -9.07 5.59 12.53
N ILE A 66 -9.34 4.37 12.05
CA ILE A 66 -10.28 3.44 12.69
C ILE A 66 -9.80 3.10 14.10
N GLN A 67 -8.51 2.83 14.27
CA GLN A 67 -7.93 2.54 15.59
C GLN A 67 -8.04 3.74 16.53
N ALA A 68 -7.81 4.95 16.04
CA ALA A 68 -7.91 6.17 16.83
C ALA A 68 -9.35 6.52 17.23
N SER A 69 -10.31 6.20 16.36
CA SER A 69 -11.73 6.57 16.52
C SER A 69 -12.56 5.52 17.28
N ALA A 70 -12.14 4.25 17.25
CA ALA A 70 -12.87 3.14 17.86
C ALA A 70 -12.31 2.83 19.25
N GLU A 71 -13.03 3.21 20.31
CA GLU A 71 -12.70 2.83 21.66
C GLU A 71 -12.64 1.28 21.78
N GLY A 72 -11.43 0.73 21.83
CA GLY A 72 -11.17 -0.68 22.15
C GLY A 72 -11.10 -1.66 20.97
N ILE A 73 -11.17 -1.21 19.70
CA ILE A 73 -10.95 -2.07 18.53
C ILE A 73 -9.60 -1.70 17.89
N SER A 74 -8.59 -2.51 18.16
CA SER A 74 -7.30 -2.44 17.44
C SER A 74 -7.20 -3.64 16.52
N PRO A 75 -7.07 -3.45 15.21
CA PRO A 75 -6.77 -4.56 14.32
C PRO A 75 -5.34 -5.06 14.61
N ASP A 76 -5.23 -6.27 15.13
CA ASP A 76 -3.94 -6.89 15.45
C ASP A 76 -3.18 -7.37 14.22
N ALA A 77 -3.87 -7.51 13.10
CA ALA A 77 -3.29 -7.96 11.84
C ALA A 77 -3.84 -7.20 10.64
N LEU A 78 -2.96 -6.98 9.67
CA LEU A 78 -3.26 -6.42 8.35
C LEU A 78 -2.84 -7.43 7.29
N PHE A 79 -3.72 -7.71 6.34
CA PHE A 79 -3.40 -8.57 5.20
C PHE A 79 -3.40 -7.76 3.91
N ILE A 80 -2.33 -7.93 3.12
CA ILE A 80 -2.15 -7.31 1.82
C ILE A 80 -2.12 -8.43 0.80
N ASP A 81 -3.10 -8.42 -0.10
CA ASP A 81 -3.24 -9.44 -1.13
C ASP A 81 -2.78 -8.87 -2.48
N GLU A 82 -1.66 -9.39 -2.98
CA GLU A 82 -1.02 -9.00 -4.24
C GLU A 82 -0.60 -7.51 -4.31
N GLY A 83 -0.26 -7.03 -5.50
CA GLY A 83 0.10 -5.64 -5.80
C GLY A 83 1.60 -5.36 -5.89
N PHE A 84 2.43 -6.12 -5.21
CA PHE A 84 3.89 -5.90 -5.19
C PHE A 84 4.57 -6.23 -6.52
N GLY A 85 3.94 -7.02 -7.39
CA GLY A 85 4.49 -7.39 -8.70
C GLY A 85 4.64 -6.23 -9.70
N SER A 86 4.01 -5.09 -9.42
CA SER A 86 4.13 -3.87 -10.23
C SER A 86 5.29 -2.97 -9.83
N LEU A 87 6.03 -3.33 -8.76
CA LEU A 87 7.14 -2.56 -8.22
C LEU A 87 8.47 -3.07 -8.75
N ASP A 88 9.40 -2.15 -9.03
CA ASP A 88 10.81 -2.49 -9.15
C ASP A 88 11.43 -2.78 -7.78
N SER A 89 12.62 -3.38 -7.76
CA SER A 89 13.29 -3.82 -6.52
C SER A 89 13.55 -2.69 -5.52
N GLU A 90 13.85 -1.48 -6.01
CA GLU A 90 14.10 -0.31 -5.14
C GLU A 90 12.80 0.17 -4.49
N THR A 91 11.75 0.29 -5.27
CA THR A 91 10.41 0.69 -4.81
C THR A 91 9.81 -0.35 -3.87
N LEU A 92 10.00 -1.65 -4.16
CA LEU A 92 9.62 -2.74 -3.28
C LEU A 92 10.30 -2.63 -1.91
N TYR A 93 11.59 -2.36 -1.90
CA TYR A 93 12.32 -2.16 -0.64
C TYR A 93 11.76 -0.99 0.19
N LYS A 94 11.48 0.15 -0.45
CA LYS A 94 10.88 1.32 0.21
C LYS A 94 9.49 1.02 0.77
N ALA A 95 8.67 0.32 0.00
CA ALA A 95 7.33 -0.10 0.43
C ALA A 95 7.40 -1.03 1.66
N MET A 96 8.29 -2.02 1.64
CA MET A 96 8.49 -2.94 2.76
C MET A 96 8.99 -2.24 4.03
N ARG A 97 9.93 -1.30 3.89
CA ARG A 97 10.40 -0.48 5.02
C ARG A 97 9.27 0.34 5.64
N ALA A 98 8.49 1.00 4.80
CA ALA A 98 7.37 1.81 5.26
C ALA A 98 6.30 0.94 5.93
N LEU A 99 5.97 -0.22 5.38
CA LEU A 99 5.08 -1.19 6.00
C LEU A 99 5.57 -1.60 7.39
N SER A 100 6.84 -1.95 7.52
CA SER A 100 7.42 -2.34 8.81
C SER A 100 7.37 -1.20 9.82
N ALA A 101 7.61 0.03 9.40
CA ALA A 101 7.55 1.21 10.27
C ALA A 101 6.12 1.55 10.70
N LEU A 102 5.15 1.45 9.78
CA LEU A 102 3.75 1.80 10.00
C LEU A 102 2.93 0.66 10.64
N ALA A 103 3.46 -0.56 10.64
CA ALA A 103 2.80 -1.70 11.28
C ALA A 103 2.53 -1.46 12.78
N GLY A 104 3.35 -0.64 13.45
CA GLY A 104 3.09 -0.21 14.84
C GLY A 104 2.97 -1.37 15.84
N GLY A 105 3.64 -2.51 15.58
CA GLY A 105 3.54 -3.73 16.36
C GLY A 105 2.42 -4.70 15.92
N ARG A 106 1.65 -4.34 14.90
CA ARG A 106 0.65 -5.22 14.26
C ARG A 106 1.34 -6.29 13.42
N THR A 107 0.71 -7.44 13.29
CA THR A 107 1.14 -8.47 12.34
C THR A 107 0.75 -8.06 10.92
N VAL A 108 1.72 -8.06 10.00
CA VAL A 108 1.45 -7.84 8.57
C VAL A 108 1.62 -9.15 7.82
N GLY A 109 0.53 -9.64 7.24
CA GLY A 109 0.51 -10.78 6.33
C GLY A 109 0.53 -10.29 4.88
N ILE A 110 1.40 -10.87 4.05
CA ILE A 110 1.49 -10.55 2.63
C ILE A 110 1.22 -11.81 1.83
N ILE A 111 0.25 -11.73 0.91
CA ILE A 111 0.00 -12.78 -0.07
C ILE A 111 0.59 -12.30 -1.39
N SER A 112 1.55 -13.04 -1.93
CA SER A 112 2.22 -12.63 -3.16
C SER A 112 2.94 -13.79 -3.85
N HIS A 113 3.13 -13.66 -5.15
CA HIS A 113 3.95 -14.56 -5.96
C HIS A 113 5.34 -13.97 -6.28
N VAL A 114 5.69 -12.80 -5.75
CA VAL A 114 6.96 -12.11 -6.00
C VAL A 114 8.11 -12.80 -5.28
N ASN A 115 9.10 -13.27 -6.04
CA ASN A 115 10.24 -14.03 -5.47
C ASN A 115 11.10 -13.18 -4.53
N GLU A 116 11.28 -11.90 -4.82
CA GLU A 116 12.06 -11.00 -3.96
C GLU A 116 11.49 -10.86 -2.54
N LEU A 117 10.16 -10.99 -2.38
CA LEU A 117 9.53 -11.02 -1.05
C LEU A 117 9.88 -12.28 -0.29
N LYS A 118 10.01 -13.43 -0.96
CA LYS A 118 10.42 -14.70 -0.34
C LYS A 118 11.82 -14.63 0.24
N GLU A 119 12.72 -13.87 -0.38
CA GLU A 119 14.11 -13.71 0.08
C GLU A 119 14.22 -12.76 1.27
N ARG A 120 13.23 -11.88 1.46
CA ARG A 120 13.25 -10.83 2.48
C ARG A 120 12.43 -11.15 3.72
N ILE A 121 11.44 -12.06 3.60
CA ILE A 121 10.52 -12.42 4.68
C ILE A 121 10.88 -13.82 5.16
N GLU A 122 11.37 -13.90 6.41
CA GLU A 122 11.83 -15.16 7.00
C GLU A 122 10.67 -16.13 7.30
N ARG A 123 9.56 -15.58 7.80
CA ARG A 123 8.39 -16.40 8.17
C ARG A 123 7.42 -16.45 7.00
N ARG A 124 7.20 -17.63 6.46
CA ARG A 124 6.35 -17.77 5.29
C ARG A 124 5.57 -19.08 5.26
N ILE A 125 4.46 -19.03 4.57
CA ILE A 125 3.65 -20.20 4.21
C ILE A 125 3.72 -20.31 2.69
N GLU A 126 4.32 -21.38 2.19
CA GLU A 126 4.46 -21.61 0.75
C GLU A 126 3.43 -22.64 0.31
N VAL A 127 2.59 -22.25 -0.68
CA VAL A 127 1.60 -23.14 -1.28
C VAL A 127 2.14 -23.62 -2.64
N LYS A 128 2.39 -24.90 -2.75
CA LYS A 128 2.93 -25.56 -3.97
C LYS A 128 1.88 -26.47 -4.58
N ARG A 129 1.83 -26.52 -5.91
CA ARG A 129 1.00 -27.49 -6.61
C ARG A 129 1.81 -28.77 -6.82
N THR A 130 1.25 -29.92 -6.46
CA THR A 130 1.87 -31.23 -6.73
C THR A 130 1.61 -31.68 -8.17
N PRO A 131 2.41 -32.61 -8.71
CA PRO A 131 2.18 -33.17 -10.05
C PRO A 131 0.78 -33.79 -10.24
N GLU A 132 0.21 -34.29 -9.15
CA GLU A 132 -1.14 -34.92 -9.11
C GLU A 132 -2.26 -33.87 -9.04
N GLY A 133 -1.93 -32.56 -9.05
CA GLY A 133 -2.89 -31.48 -9.05
C GLY A 133 -3.42 -31.06 -7.66
N GLN A 134 -2.87 -31.65 -6.60
CA GLN A 134 -3.19 -31.28 -5.22
C GLN A 134 -2.34 -30.07 -4.77
N SER A 135 -2.72 -29.43 -3.69
CA SER A 135 -1.93 -28.36 -3.05
C SER A 135 -1.20 -28.91 -1.83
N ARG A 136 0.06 -28.57 -1.72
CA ARG A 136 0.89 -28.81 -0.53
C ARG A 136 1.24 -27.48 0.11
N ILE A 137 1.23 -27.47 1.45
CA ILE A 137 1.59 -26.29 2.26
C ILE A 137 2.89 -26.63 2.99
N ASP A 138 3.89 -25.78 2.80
CA ASP A 138 5.15 -25.80 3.53
C ASP A 138 5.20 -24.53 4.42
N VAL A 139 5.48 -24.70 5.72
CA VAL A 139 5.53 -23.58 6.70
C VAL A 139 6.96 -23.41 7.17
N GLU A 140 7.50 -22.21 7.02
CA GLU A 140 8.79 -21.79 7.55
C GLU A 140 8.55 -20.70 8.61
N LEU A 141 9.04 -20.94 9.85
CA LEU A 141 8.82 -20.08 11.04
C LEU A 141 10.14 -19.48 11.52
#